data_40125be2a63dad35f5df8103cb2f028e
#
_entry.id   40125be2a63dad35f5df8103cb2f028e
#
_cell.length_a   1.000
_cell.length_b   1.000
_cell.length_c   1.000
_cell.angle_alpha   90.00
_cell.angle_beta   90.00
_cell.angle_gamma   90.00
#
_symmetry.space_group_name_H-M   'P 1'
#
loop_
_entity.id
_entity.type
_entity.pdbx_description
1 polymer ?
#
loop_
_entity_poly.entity_id
_entity_poly.type
_entity_poly.pdbx_seq_one_letter_code
_entity_poly.pdbx_strand_id
1 'polypeptide(L)'
;MKIYRESFEVQSEGLHPTFHDVTEKAKEILERSGIKNGICVVYSHHTTCSVMTQEHSHDKTYFNLEYLQQDLCNIMERFIPTCRVEGQYL
;
A
#
# COMPACT_ATOMS: atom_id res chain seq x y z
N MET A 1 -7.56 1.49 29.15
CA MET A 1 -7.42 1.35 27.68
C MET A 1 -6.06 0.77 27.37
N LYS A 2 -6.02 -0.22 26.49
CA LYS A 2 -4.76 -0.83 26.05
C LYS A 2 -4.37 -0.30 24.69
N ILE A 3 -3.13 0.11 24.55
CA ILE A 3 -2.54 0.54 23.26
C ILE A 3 -1.37 -0.36 22.97
N TYR A 4 -1.33 -0.91 21.77
CA TYR A 4 -0.24 -1.73 21.29
C TYR A 4 0.27 -1.17 19.97
N ARG A 5 1.57 -1.09 19.82
CA ARG A 5 2.21 -0.57 18.60
C ARG A 5 3.28 -1.51 18.14
N GLU A 6 3.36 -1.67 16.84
CA GLU A 6 4.41 -2.43 16.21
C GLU A 6 4.66 -1.87 14.82
N SER A 7 5.87 -1.97 14.33
CA SER A 7 6.20 -1.52 12.98
C SER A 7 6.99 -2.60 12.24
N PHE A 8 6.94 -2.54 10.92
CA PHE A 8 7.70 -3.42 10.05
C PHE A 8 8.09 -2.64 8.79
N GLU A 9 9.00 -3.21 8.03
CA GLU A 9 9.47 -2.57 6.81
C GLU A 9 9.07 -3.37 5.59
N VAL A 10 8.77 -2.66 4.51
CA VAL A 10 8.65 -3.21 3.17
C VAL A 10 9.60 -2.44 2.26
N GLN A 11 10.14 -3.13 1.26
CA GLN A 11 11.09 -2.55 0.34
C GLN A 11 10.45 -2.30 -1.01
N SER A 12 10.35 -1.02 -1.41
CA SER A 12 9.94 -0.69 -2.76
C SER A 12 11.12 -0.83 -3.72
N GLU A 13 10.84 -1.10 -4.97
CA GLU A 13 11.88 -1.33 -5.98
C GLU A 13 11.62 -0.52 -7.24
N GLY A 14 12.71 0.00 -7.80
CA GLY A 14 12.71 0.64 -9.10
C GLY A 14 11.95 1.95 -9.15
N LEU A 15 11.58 2.33 -10.38
CA LEU A 15 10.87 3.57 -10.68
C LEU A 15 9.36 3.34 -10.86
N HIS A 16 8.89 2.13 -10.57
CA HIS A 16 7.50 1.76 -10.75
C HIS A 16 6.79 1.67 -9.40
N PRO A 17 5.48 1.89 -9.36
CA PRO A 17 4.70 1.58 -8.17
C PRO A 17 4.86 0.10 -7.80
N THR A 18 5.11 -0.15 -6.53
CA THR A 18 5.15 -1.51 -6.00
C THR A 18 4.04 -1.69 -4.98
N PHE A 19 3.46 -2.88 -4.97
CA PHE A 19 2.36 -3.22 -4.06
C PHE A 19 2.83 -4.32 -3.12
N HIS A 20 2.53 -4.16 -1.85
CA HIS A 20 2.89 -5.10 -0.81
C HIS A 20 1.64 -5.48 -0.03
N ASP A 21 1.30 -6.76 -0.05
CA ASP A 21 0.20 -7.27 0.75
C ASP A 21 0.69 -7.46 2.18
N VAL A 22 0.20 -6.63 3.07
CA VAL A 22 0.59 -6.65 4.49
C VAL A 22 -0.48 -7.25 5.40
N THR A 23 -1.49 -7.89 4.81
CA THR A 23 -2.61 -8.45 5.56
C THR A 23 -2.16 -9.43 6.63
N GLU A 24 -1.31 -10.39 6.29
CA GLU A 24 -0.86 -11.39 7.25
C GLU A 24 0.01 -10.79 8.36
N LYS A 25 0.85 -9.82 8.02
CA LYS A 25 1.64 -9.10 9.02
C LYS A 25 0.75 -8.33 9.99
N ALA A 26 -0.29 -7.67 9.48
CA ALA A 26 -1.26 -6.97 10.32
C ALA A 26 -1.99 -7.94 11.25
N LYS A 27 -2.42 -9.09 10.74
CA LYS A 27 -3.07 -10.12 11.55
C LYS A 27 -2.17 -10.65 12.67
N GLU A 28 -0.92 -10.93 12.36
CA GLU A 28 0.06 -11.40 13.36
C GLU A 28 0.26 -10.37 14.46
N ILE A 29 0.36 -9.10 14.12
CA ILE A 29 0.52 -8.03 15.09
C ILE A 29 -0.73 -7.92 15.98
N LEU A 30 -1.92 -8.04 15.39
CA LEU A 30 -3.18 -8.05 16.14
C LEU A 30 -3.23 -9.19 17.14
N GLU A 31 -2.81 -10.37 16.74
CA GLU A 31 -2.74 -11.53 17.65
C GLU A 31 -1.77 -11.29 18.80
N ARG A 32 -0.58 -10.77 18.49
CA ARG A 32 0.41 -10.45 19.53
C ARG A 32 -0.07 -9.38 20.49
N SER A 33 -0.92 -8.48 20.04
CA SER A 33 -1.46 -7.41 20.91
C SER A 33 -2.35 -7.93 22.03
N GLY A 34 -3.02 -9.05 21.78
CA GLY A 34 -4.01 -9.60 22.73
C GLY A 34 -5.29 -8.77 22.83
N ILE A 35 -5.45 -7.73 22.04
CA ILE A 35 -6.66 -6.90 22.03
C ILE A 35 -7.75 -7.61 21.24
N LYS A 36 -8.91 -7.79 21.88
CA LYS A 36 -10.04 -8.50 21.24
C LYS A 36 -11.02 -7.59 20.55
N ASN A 37 -11.20 -6.38 21.07
CA ASN A 37 -12.11 -5.39 20.51
C ASN A 37 -11.41 -4.04 20.52
N GLY A 38 -11.45 -3.35 19.41
CA GLY A 38 -10.79 -2.06 19.30
C GLY A 38 -10.65 -1.59 17.86
N ILE A 39 -9.74 -0.67 17.67
CA ILE A 39 -9.44 -0.08 16.38
C ILE A 39 -8.01 -0.42 16.00
N CYS A 40 -7.80 -0.81 14.77
CA CYS A 40 -6.47 -1.03 14.20
C CYS A 40 -6.20 0.06 13.17
N VAL A 41 -5.09 0.76 13.34
CA VAL A 41 -4.64 1.78 12.39
C VAL A 41 -3.37 1.28 11.73
N VAL A 42 -3.37 1.22 10.42
CA VAL A 42 -2.20 0.86 9.61
C VAL A 42 -1.84 2.06 8.76
N TYR A 43 -0.62 2.53 8.86
CA TYR A 43 -0.19 3.69 8.08
C TYR A 43 1.29 3.59 7.71
N SER A 44 1.69 4.37 6.73
CA SER A 44 3.07 4.46 6.29
C SER A 44 3.67 5.80 6.70
N HIS A 45 4.92 5.77 7.12
CA HIS A 45 5.68 6.98 7.45
C HIS A 45 6.25 7.68 6.20
N HIS A 46 6.11 7.06 5.03
CA HIS A 46 6.69 7.58 3.79
C HIS A 46 5.70 8.48 3.04
N THR A 47 6.18 9.61 2.53
CA THR A 47 5.34 10.62 1.88
C THR A 47 4.76 10.16 0.54
N THR A 48 5.38 9.17 -0.10
CA THR A 48 4.96 8.66 -1.42
C THR A 48 4.33 7.28 -1.34
N CYS A 49 3.89 6.88 -0.15
CA CYS A 49 3.19 5.63 0.09
C CYS A 49 1.73 5.87 0.44
N SER A 50 0.91 4.87 0.17
CA SER A 50 -0.44 4.81 0.70
C SER A 50 -0.76 3.41 1.18
N VAL A 51 -1.72 3.32 2.09
CA VAL A 51 -2.25 2.05 2.59
C VAL A 51 -3.72 2.01 2.24
N MET A 52 -4.17 0.91 1.67
CA MET A 52 -5.55 0.76 1.24
C MET A 52 -6.02 -0.67 1.40
N THR A 53 -7.31 -0.87 1.37
CA THR A 53 -7.90 -2.20 1.24
C THR A 53 -8.27 -2.42 -0.23
N GLN A 54 -8.06 -3.63 -0.71
CA GLN A 54 -8.33 -3.99 -2.10
C GLN A 54 -8.67 -5.46 -2.19
N GLU A 55 -9.58 -5.80 -3.09
CA GLU A 55 -9.85 -7.20 -3.40
C GLU A 55 -8.70 -7.78 -4.22
N HIS A 56 -8.45 -9.08 -4.04
CA HIS A 56 -7.48 -9.78 -4.87
C HIS A 56 -8.04 -10.01 -6.27
N SER A 57 -7.18 -9.82 -7.26
CA SER A 57 -7.39 -10.28 -8.61
C SER A 57 -6.41 -11.40 -8.89
N HIS A 58 -6.89 -12.52 -9.41
CA HIS A 58 -6.04 -13.68 -9.67
C HIS A 58 -5.16 -13.53 -10.90
N ASP A 59 -5.56 -12.66 -11.83
CA ASP A 59 -4.82 -12.42 -13.06
C ASP A 59 -3.85 -11.26 -12.90
N LYS A 60 -2.75 -11.33 -13.63
CA LYS A 60 -1.72 -10.30 -13.60
C LYS A 60 -1.46 -9.73 -14.99
N THR A 61 -1.10 -8.45 -15.01
CA THR A 61 -0.73 -7.76 -16.25
C THR A 61 0.70 -8.12 -16.67
N TYR A 62 1.09 -7.62 -17.83
CA TYR A 62 2.47 -7.73 -18.32
C TYR A 62 3.50 -7.22 -17.31
N PHE A 63 3.14 -6.22 -16.50
CA PHE A 63 4.02 -5.64 -15.47
C PHE A 63 3.99 -6.40 -14.15
N ASN A 64 3.38 -7.58 -14.12
CA ASN A 64 3.27 -8.42 -12.93
C ASN A 64 2.46 -7.79 -11.80
N LEU A 65 1.52 -6.92 -12.14
CA LEU A 65 0.55 -6.34 -11.22
C LEU A 65 -0.79 -7.04 -11.38
N GLU A 66 -1.53 -7.20 -10.28
CA GLU A 66 -2.92 -7.62 -10.38
C GLU A 66 -3.72 -6.57 -11.17
N TYR A 67 -4.78 -6.98 -11.84
CA TYR A 67 -5.54 -6.05 -12.68
C TYR A 67 -6.07 -4.84 -11.91
N LEU A 68 -6.53 -5.04 -10.68
CA LEU A 68 -7.01 -3.92 -9.86
C LEU A 68 -5.88 -2.95 -9.52
N GLN A 69 -4.69 -3.46 -9.29
CA GLN A 69 -3.51 -2.62 -9.06
C GLN A 69 -3.15 -1.83 -10.31
N GLN A 70 -3.19 -2.49 -11.46
CA GLN A 70 -2.91 -1.83 -12.74
C GLN A 70 -3.95 -0.75 -13.04
N ASP A 71 -5.21 -1.03 -12.80
CA ASP A 71 -6.29 -0.06 -12.99
C ASP A 71 -6.09 1.17 -12.11
N LEU A 72 -5.72 0.97 -10.86
CA LEU A 72 -5.42 2.08 -9.96
C LEU A 72 -4.28 2.94 -10.49
N CYS A 73 -3.18 2.32 -10.92
CA CYS A 73 -2.05 3.03 -11.51
C CYS A 73 -2.47 3.83 -12.74
N ASN A 74 -3.28 3.23 -13.61
CA ASN A 74 -3.76 3.87 -14.82
C ASN A 74 -4.65 5.08 -14.52
N ILE A 75 -5.53 4.96 -13.55
CA ILE A 75 -6.41 6.06 -13.13
C ILE A 75 -5.59 7.19 -12.52
N MET A 76 -4.66 6.86 -11.64
CA MET A 76 -3.81 7.87 -11.01
C MET A 76 -2.97 8.61 -12.05
N GLU A 77 -2.46 7.90 -13.06
CA GLU A 77 -1.68 8.53 -14.13
C GLU A 77 -2.52 9.53 -14.96
N ARG A 78 -3.83 9.32 -15.05
CA ARG A 78 -4.74 10.26 -15.72
C ARG A 78 -4.96 11.55 -14.95
N PHE A 79 -5.07 11.46 -13.63
CA PHE A 79 -5.37 12.61 -12.78
C PHE A 79 -4.11 13.30 -12.27
N ILE A 80 -3.10 12.52 -11.94
CA ILE A 80 -1.84 13.01 -11.38
C ILE A 80 -0.72 12.29 -12.13
N PRO A 81 -0.45 12.70 -13.38
CA PRO A 81 0.59 12.03 -14.18
C PRO A 81 1.94 12.04 -13.48
N THR A 82 2.69 10.97 -13.64
CA THR A 82 4.05 10.89 -13.14
C THR A 82 4.86 12.07 -13.65
N CYS A 83 5.56 12.74 -12.73
CA CYS A 83 6.41 13.88 -13.10
C CYS A 83 7.59 13.38 -13.95
N ARG A 84 7.65 13.84 -15.20
CA ARG A 84 8.68 13.44 -16.15
C ARG A 84 9.61 14.57 -16.53
N VAL A 85 9.18 15.80 -16.26
CA VAL A 85 9.99 16.99 -16.52
C VAL A 85 9.89 17.93 -15.33
N GLU A 86 10.99 18.59 -15.04
CA GLU A 86 11.04 19.59 -13.99
C GLU A 86 10.02 20.71 -14.28
N GLY A 87 9.27 21.10 -13.28
CA GLY A 87 8.28 22.16 -13.41
C GLY A 87 6.95 21.73 -14.02
N GLN A 88 6.73 20.43 -14.23
CA GLN A 88 5.47 19.94 -14.80
C GLN A 88 4.23 20.35 -14.00
N TYR A 89 4.36 20.52 -12.70
CA TYR A 89 3.26 20.87 -11.80
C TYR A 89 3.34 22.29 -11.23
N LEU A 90 4.17 23.13 -11.81
CA LEU A 90 4.30 24.51 -11.34
C LEU A 90 3.27 25.46 -11.95
#